data_196045fb1b80008ec5a5f7b85471c036
#
_entry.id   196045fb1b80008ec5a5f7b85471c036
#
_cell.length_a   1.000
_cell.length_b   1.000
_cell.length_c   1.000
_cell.angle_alpha   90.00
_cell.angle_beta   90.00
_cell.angle_gamma   90.00
#
_symmetry.space_group_name_H-M   'P 1'
#
loop_
_entity.id
_entity.type
_entity.pdbx_description
1 polymer ?
#
loop_
_entity_poly.entity_id
_entity_poly.type
_entity_poly.pdbx_seq_one_letter_code
_entity_poly.pdbx_strand_id
1 'polypeptide(L)'
;MAGDPFNAVVSSQDAGLIVVTTAEAGEQAGCLVSFHTQSSIGPHRYCVWLSKANHTYRVALRSSHLAIHFLASTDLRLAELFGTQTGDHVDKFAGLRVSPGPGGAPVLADCAHWLVARRTALLDEGGDHVCVVTEPVTAHSSGPFEPLRTSHAAHVVAAHHPWERHDPPTERATR
;
A
#
# COMPACT_ATOMS: atom_id res chain seq x y z
N MET A 1 -27.33 -9.26 14.67
CA MET A 1 -26.54 -8.21 15.37
C MET A 1 -26.43 -7.03 14.44
N ALA A 2 -26.79 -5.81 14.88
CA ALA A 2 -26.57 -4.61 14.07
C ALA A 2 -25.06 -4.46 13.86
N GLY A 3 -24.61 -4.29 12.60
CA GLY A 3 -23.22 -4.09 12.27
C GLY A 3 -22.66 -2.82 12.94
N ASP A 4 -21.34 -2.78 13.12
CA ASP A 4 -20.67 -1.60 13.68
C ASP A 4 -20.98 -0.35 12.83
N PRO A 5 -21.61 0.70 13.40
CA PRO A 5 -21.95 1.93 12.67
C PRO A 5 -20.73 2.62 12.05
N PHE A 6 -19.56 2.56 12.68
CA PHE A 6 -18.32 3.11 12.15
C PHE A 6 -17.95 2.42 10.82
N ASN A 7 -17.94 1.08 10.81
CA ASN A 7 -17.66 0.31 9.61
C ASN A 7 -18.67 0.59 8.50
N ALA A 8 -19.96 0.74 8.82
CA ALA A 8 -20.98 1.04 7.83
C ALA A 8 -20.74 2.39 7.15
N VAL A 9 -20.39 3.42 7.91
CA VAL A 9 -20.09 4.76 7.38
C VAL A 9 -18.81 4.74 6.53
N VAL A 10 -17.74 4.14 7.04
CA VAL A 10 -16.44 4.14 6.35
C VAL A 10 -16.48 3.30 5.07
N SER A 11 -17.13 2.13 5.11
CA SER A 11 -17.25 1.26 3.92
C SER A 11 -18.08 1.91 2.81
N SER A 12 -18.98 2.83 3.13
CA SER A 12 -19.79 3.54 2.12
C SER A 12 -18.97 4.52 1.26
N GLN A 13 -17.73 4.84 1.65
CA GLN A 13 -16.86 5.74 0.88
C GLN A 13 -16.34 5.10 -0.42
N ASP A 14 -16.36 3.77 -0.50
CA ASP A 14 -15.94 3.01 -1.69
C ASP A 14 -14.63 3.53 -2.28
N ALA A 15 -13.58 3.51 -1.48
CA ALA A 15 -12.28 4.09 -1.80
C ALA A 15 -11.67 3.48 -3.08
N GLY A 16 -10.97 4.29 -3.84
CA GLY A 16 -10.11 3.80 -4.90
C GLY A 16 -9.00 2.90 -4.35
N LEU A 17 -8.53 1.95 -5.15
CA LEU A 17 -7.46 1.05 -4.78
C LEU A 17 -6.14 1.45 -5.45
N ILE A 18 -5.08 1.34 -4.70
CA ILE A 18 -3.71 1.54 -5.19
C ILE A 18 -2.84 0.34 -4.86
N VAL A 19 -1.78 0.14 -5.64
CA VAL A 19 -0.65 -0.72 -5.27
C VAL A 19 0.52 0.17 -4.88
N VAL A 20 1.07 -0.05 -3.69
CA VAL A 20 2.29 0.61 -3.23
C VAL A 20 3.43 -0.38 -3.37
N THR A 21 4.50 0.03 -4.03
CA THR A 21 5.74 -0.74 -4.15
C THR A 21 6.92 0.05 -3.62
N THR A 22 7.90 -0.65 -3.12
CA THR A 22 9.15 -0.06 -2.61
C THR A 22 10.28 -1.08 -2.72
N ALA A 23 11.51 -0.61 -2.65
CA ALA A 23 12.68 -1.50 -2.62
C ALA A 23 13.78 -0.91 -1.71
N GLU A 24 14.55 -1.81 -1.09
CA GLU A 24 15.75 -1.46 -0.34
C GLU A 24 16.76 -2.61 -0.42
N ALA A 25 18.03 -2.28 -0.71
CA ALA A 25 19.13 -3.24 -0.79
C ALA A 25 18.84 -4.47 -1.68
N GLY A 26 18.11 -4.27 -2.80
CA GLY A 26 17.73 -5.34 -3.73
C GLY A 26 16.48 -6.12 -3.34
N GLU A 27 15.92 -5.90 -2.16
CA GLU A 27 14.66 -6.47 -1.72
C GLU A 27 13.48 -5.62 -2.21
N GLN A 28 12.63 -6.19 -3.06
CA GLN A 28 11.39 -5.54 -3.55
C GLN A 28 10.19 -5.98 -2.72
N ALA A 29 9.29 -5.05 -2.45
CA ALA A 29 8.04 -5.33 -1.77
C ALA A 29 6.89 -4.51 -2.33
N GLY A 30 5.67 -5.03 -2.23
CA GLY A 30 4.47 -4.32 -2.64
C GLY A 30 3.20 -4.90 -2.03
N CYS A 31 2.20 -4.05 -1.84
CA CYS A 31 0.89 -4.43 -1.31
C CYS A 31 -0.23 -3.57 -1.89
N LEU A 32 -1.44 -4.14 -1.87
CA LEU A 32 -2.67 -3.41 -2.14
C LEU A 32 -3.01 -2.51 -0.96
N VAL A 33 -3.45 -1.30 -1.23
CA VAL A 33 -3.79 -0.29 -0.21
C VAL A 33 -5.09 0.40 -0.60
N SER A 34 -6.00 0.53 0.38
CA SER A 34 -7.24 1.31 0.29
C SER A 34 -7.20 2.59 1.13
N PHE A 35 -6.28 2.69 2.07
CA PHE A 35 -6.14 3.86 2.94
C PHE A 35 -5.08 4.80 2.39
N HIS A 36 -5.50 5.79 1.59
CA HIS A 36 -4.59 6.76 0.98
C HIS A 36 -5.32 8.04 0.61
N THR A 37 -4.61 9.15 0.59
CA THR A 37 -5.17 10.45 0.18
C THR A 37 -4.10 11.48 -0.13
N GLN A 38 -4.46 12.49 -0.95
CA GLN A 38 -3.69 13.73 -1.00
C GLN A 38 -3.87 14.50 0.31
N SER A 39 -2.78 14.89 0.96
CA SER A 39 -2.81 15.58 2.25
C SER A 39 -2.36 17.05 2.19
N SER A 40 -1.81 17.49 1.05
CA SER A 40 -1.43 18.91 0.83
C SER A 40 -1.39 19.25 -0.66
N ILE A 41 -1.77 20.49 -0.98
CA ILE A 41 -1.74 21.04 -2.34
C ILE A 41 -0.44 21.80 -2.59
N GLY A 42 0.02 22.56 -1.66
CA GLY A 42 1.24 23.36 -1.77
C GLY A 42 2.05 23.38 -0.47
N PRO A 43 3.15 22.61 -0.38
CA PRO A 43 3.69 21.67 -1.36
C PRO A 43 2.83 20.41 -1.49
N HIS A 44 2.91 19.72 -2.63
CA HIS A 44 2.19 18.47 -2.82
C HIS A 44 2.65 17.41 -1.82
N ARG A 45 1.67 16.76 -1.15
CA ARG A 45 1.90 15.62 -0.26
C ARG A 45 0.85 14.56 -0.54
N TYR A 46 1.27 13.32 -0.46
CA TYR A 46 0.40 12.16 -0.57
C TYR A 46 0.67 11.20 0.58
N CYS A 47 -0.39 10.75 1.23
CA CYS A 47 -0.33 9.82 2.34
C CYS A 47 -0.83 8.45 1.93
N VAL A 48 -0.13 7.42 2.37
CA VAL A 48 -0.57 6.02 2.28
C VAL A 48 -0.41 5.37 3.65
N TRP A 49 -1.36 4.52 4.05
CA TRP A 49 -1.29 3.78 5.30
C TRP A 49 -0.92 2.33 5.01
N LEU A 50 0.20 1.89 5.57
CA LEU A 50 0.70 0.54 5.43
C LEU A 50 0.44 -0.24 6.71
N SER A 51 -0.16 -1.44 6.57
CA SER A 51 -0.35 -2.35 7.72
C SER A 51 1.00 -2.80 8.26
N LYS A 52 1.17 -2.76 9.59
CA LYS A 52 2.37 -3.25 10.29
C LYS A 52 2.61 -4.74 10.06
N ALA A 53 1.57 -5.51 9.76
CA ALA A 53 1.67 -6.93 9.41
C ALA A 53 2.24 -7.17 8.01
N ASN A 54 2.22 -6.17 7.13
CA ASN A 54 2.69 -6.30 5.75
C ASN A 54 4.22 -6.39 5.65
N HIS A 55 4.70 -7.29 4.79
CA HIS A 55 6.10 -7.32 4.37
C HIS A 55 6.54 -5.96 3.81
N THR A 56 5.69 -5.33 3.01
CA THR A 56 5.94 -4.02 2.39
C THR A 56 6.25 -2.94 3.42
N TYR A 57 5.58 -2.95 4.58
CA TYR A 57 5.87 -2.01 5.66
C TYR A 57 7.32 -2.14 6.16
N ARG A 58 7.80 -3.36 6.37
CA ARG A 58 9.17 -3.61 6.85
C ARG A 58 10.24 -3.11 5.87
N VAL A 59 9.99 -3.28 4.56
CA VAL A 59 10.90 -2.74 3.53
C VAL A 59 10.78 -1.23 3.45
N ALA A 60 9.56 -0.67 3.53
CA ALA A 60 9.31 0.77 3.49
C ALA A 60 9.94 1.54 4.66
N LEU A 61 10.12 0.90 5.83
CA LEU A 61 10.85 1.51 6.95
C LEU A 61 12.31 1.83 6.61
N ARG A 62 12.93 1.08 5.71
CA ARG A 62 14.34 1.22 5.32
C ARG A 62 14.51 2.00 4.02
N SER A 63 13.50 1.99 3.15
CA SER A 63 13.56 2.67 1.85
C SER A 63 13.25 4.15 1.96
N SER A 64 13.76 4.94 1.04
CA SER A 64 13.52 6.38 0.94
C SER A 64 12.37 6.74 -0.02
N HIS A 65 12.01 5.85 -0.94
CA HIS A 65 11.04 6.10 -2.00
C HIS A 65 10.00 4.98 -2.12
N LEU A 66 8.81 5.37 -2.53
CA LEU A 66 7.72 4.47 -2.87
C LEU A 66 7.21 4.79 -4.27
N ALA A 67 6.81 3.78 -5.04
CA ALA A 67 5.96 3.98 -6.21
C ALA A 67 4.52 3.66 -5.83
N ILE A 68 3.60 4.53 -6.20
CA ILE A 68 2.17 4.47 -5.89
C ILE A 68 1.45 4.34 -7.22
N HIS A 69 0.79 3.21 -7.46
CA HIS A 69 0.11 2.87 -8.70
C HIS A 69 -1.40 2.98 -8.48
N PHE A 70 -2.04 3.89 -9.19
CA PHE A 70 -3.48 4.09 -9.15
C PHE A 70 -4.14 3.11 -10.10
N LEU A 71 -4.85 2.14 -9.56
CA LEU A 71 -5.45 1.08 -10.35
C LEU A 71 -6.69 1.59 -11.11
N ALA A 72 -6.72 1.37 -12.41
CA ALA A 72 -7.93 1.52 -13.21
C ALA A 72 -8.86 0.32 -12.99
N SER A 73 -10.14 0.46 -13.32
CA SER A 73 -11.15 -0.61 -13.21
C SER A 73 -10.77 -1.89 -13.97
N THR A 74 -9.86 -1.81 -14.93
CA THR A 74 -9.30 -2.93 -15.70
C THR A 74 -8.13 -3.65 -15.00
N ASP A 75 -7.60 -3.11 -13.91
CA ASP A 75 -6.37 -3.58 -13.25
C ASP A 75 -6.64 -4.57 -12.11
N LEU A 76 -7.81 -5.25 -12.12
CA LEU A 76 -8.23 -6.18 -11.06
C LEU A 76 -7.17 -7.26 -10.78
N ARG A 77 -6.47 -7.75 -11.81
CA ARG A 77 -5.41 -8.74 -11.65
C ARG A 77 -4.25 -8.25 -10.78
N LEU A 78 -3.88 -6.97 -10.88
CA LEU A 78 -2.86 -6.39 -10.01
C LEU A 78 -3.37 -6.29 -8.56
N ALA A 79 -4.64 -5.90 -8.37
CA ALA A 79 -5.25 -5.86 -7.04
C ALA A 79 -5.26 -7.27 -6.39
N GLU A 80 -5.62 -8.29 -7.13
CA GLU A 80 -5.60 -9.68 -6.66
C GLU A 80 -4.19 -10.12 -6.29
N LEU A 81 -3.19 -9.90 -7.15
CA LEU A 81 -1.80 -10.30 -6.91
C LEU A 81 -1.22 -9.62 -5.65
N PHE A 82 -1.41 -8.30 -5.52
CA PHE A 82 -0.83 -7.55 -4.40
C PHE A 82 -1.67 -7.58 -3.12
N GLY A 83 -2.94 -7.98 -3.21
CA GLY A 83 -3.87 -8.05 -2.07
C GLY A 83 -3.96 -9.42 -1.42
N THR A 84 -3.93 -10.52 -2.20
CA THR A 84 -4.19 -11.88 -1.67
C THR A 84 -2.94 -12.64 -1.26
N GLN A 85 -1.74 -12.18 -1.64
CA GLN A 85 -0.50 -12.87 -1.36
C GLN A 85 0.40 -12.06 -0.43
N THR A 86 1.18 -12.72 0.41
CA THR A 86 2.20 -12.07 1.22
C THR A 86 3.58 -12.17 0.55
N GLY A 87 4.33 -11.05 0.56
CA GLY A 87 5.71 -11.02 0.08
C GLY A 87 6.68 -11.85 0.94
N ASP A 88 6.23 -12.35 2.10
CA ASP A 88 7.03 -13.27 2.92
C ASP A 88 7.17 -14.67 2.29
N HIS A 89 6.26 -15.05 1.40
CA HIS A 89 6.20 -16.40 0.83
C HIS A 89 6.23 -16.43 -0.69
N VAL A 90 5.92 -15.33 -1.36
CA VAL A 90 5.77 -15.27 -2.82
C VAL A 90 6.47 -14.03 -3.36
N ASP A 91 7.28 -14.22 -4.40
CA ASP A 91 7.78 -13.10 -5.20
C ASP A 91 6.63 -12.58 -6.08
N LYS A 92 6.00 -11.50 -5.64
CA LYS A 92 4.89 -10.86 -6.36
C LYS A 92 5.32 -10.17 -7.66
N PHE A 93 6.62 -9.93 -7.84
CA PHE A 93 7.17 -9.28 -9.03
C PHE A 93 7.54 -10.28 -10.13
N ALA A 94 7.56 -11.57 -9.82
CA ALA A 94 7.84 -12.61 -10.80
C ALA A 94 6.83 -12.56 -11.95
N GLY A 95 7.32 -12.43 -13.17
CA GLY A 95 6.49 -12.34 -14.37
C GLY A 95 5.87 -10.98 -14.65
N LEU A 96 6.14 -9.96 -13.81
CA LEU A 96 5.76 -8.58 -14.08
C LEU A 96 6.88 -7.83 -14.81
N ARG A 97 6.49 -6.87 -15.64
CA ARG A 97 7.42 -5.91 -16.22
C ARG A 97 7.61 -4.77 -15.23
N VAL A 98 8.80 -4.67 -14.65
CA VAL A 98 9.13 -3.69 -13.62
C VAL A 98 10.29 -2.83 -14.10
N SER A 99 10.19 -1.52 -13.90
CA SER A 99 11.26 -0.56 -14.17
C SER A 99 11.68 0.11 -12.86
N PRO A 100 12.98 0.38 -12.65
CA PRO A 100 13.42 1.14 -11.49
C PRO A 100 13.04 2.62 -11.66
N GLY A 101 12.26 3.15 -10.71
CA GLY A 101 12.01 4.58 -10.58
C GLY A 101 13.06 5.28 -9.69
N PRO A 102 12.88 6.58 -9.40
CA PRO A 102 13.67 7.31 -8.43
C PRO A 102 13.84 6.55 -7.12
N GLY A 103 15.06 6.53 -6.56
CA GLY A 103 15.38 5.78 -5.35
C GLY A 103 15.24 4.26 -5.46
N GLY A 104 15.18 3.71 -6.68
CA GLY A 104 15.03 2.27 -6.91
C GLY A 104 13.61 1.74 -6.70
N ALA A 105 12.61 2.61 -6.48
CA ALA A 105 11.22 2.18 -6.28
C ALA A 105 10.71 1.43 -7.52
N PRO A 106 10.17 0.20 -7.38
CA PRO A 106 9.71 -0.59 -8.51
C PRO A 106 8.46 0.02 -9.15
N VAL A 107 8.54 0.42 -10.41
CA VAL A 107 7.40 0.90 -11.20
C VAL A 107 6.86 -0.23 -12.06
N LEU A 108 5.57 -0.54 -11.90
CA LEU A 108 4.87 -1.57 -12.67
C LEU A 108 4.49 -1.02 -14.04
N ALA A 109 5.09 -1.55 -15.10
CA ALA A 109 4.84 -1.09 -16.47
C ALA A 109 3.40 -1.36 -16.95
N ASP A 110 2.72 -2.33 -16.33
CA ASP A 110 1.35 -2.69 -16.67
C ASP A 110 0.30 -1.78 -15.99
N CYS A 111 0.71 -0.85 -15.11
CA CYS A 111 -0.16 0.17 -14.54
C CYS A 111 0.08 1.51 -15.25
N ALA A 112 -0.98 2.07 -15.84
CA ALA A 112 -0.88 3.28 -16.67
C ALA A 112 -0.86 4.59 -15.88
N HIS A 113 -1.10 4.54 -14.56
CA HIS A 113 -1.23 5.72 -13.70
C HIS A 113 -0.43 5.52 -12.43
N TRP A 114 0.66 6.24 -12.25
CA TRP A 114 1.52 6.09 -11.09
C TRP A 114 2.26 7.38 -10.74
N LEU A 115 2.71 7.46 -9.52
CA LEU A 115 3.70 8.42 -9.08
C LEU A 115 4.80 7.72 -8.27
N VAL A 116 6.02 8.24 -8.35
CA VAL A 116 7.10 7.90 -7.42
C VAL A 116 7.29 9.08 -6.47
N ALA A 117 7.31 8.77 -5.19
CA ALA A 117 7.37 9.76 -4.14
C ALA A 117 8.45 9.43 -3.11
N ARG A 118 9.11 10.47 -2.63
CA ARG A 118 10.07 10.40 -1.53
C ARG A 118 9.33 10.43 -0.20
N ARG A 119 9.64 9.51 0.69
CA ARG A 119 9.12 9.50 2.06
C ARG A 119 9.66 10.71 2.83
N THR A 120 8.77 11.48 3.44
CA THR A 120 9.12 12.66 4.26
C THR A 120 8.88 12.43 5.75
N ALA A 121 7.90 11.60 6.11
CA ALA A 121 7.60 11.27 7.50
C ALA A 121 6.93 9.89 7.62
N LEU A 122 6.99 9.34 8.82
CA LEU A 122 6.21 8.19 9.28
C LEU A 122 5.45 8.63 10.53
N LEU A 123 4.12 8.46 10.51
CA LEU A 123 3.25 8.82 11.63
C LEU A 123 2.59 7.54 12.14
N ASP A 124 3.04 7.08 13.30
CA ASP A 124 2.50 5.92 14.01
C ASP A 124 1.70 6.40 15.22
N GLU A 125 0.39 6.24 15.16
CA GLU A 125 -0.53 6.61 16.23
C GLU A 125 -0.91 5.43 17.14
N GLY A 126 -0.18 4.31 17.03
CA GLY A 126 -0.40 3.11 17.85
C GLY A 126 -1.43 2.12 17.27
N GLY A 127 -2.04 2.41 16.13
CA GLY A 127 -2.93 1.49 15.41
C GLY A 127 -2.17 0.38 14.67
N ASP A 128 -2.89 -0.44 13.92
CA ASP A 128 -2.35 -1.53 13.08
C ASP A 128 -1.76 -1.04 11.74
N HIS A 129 -1.96 0.23 11.41
CA HIS A 129 -1.39 0.88 10.22
C HIS A 129 -0.53 2.08 10.59
N VAL A 130 0.47 2.35 9.76
CA VAL A 130 1.35 3.54 9.86
C VAL A 130 1.16 4.41 8.64
N CYS A 131 0.94 5.71 8.85
CA CYS A 131 0.87 6.68 7.78
C CYS A 131 2.28 7.02 7.27
N VAL A 132 2.50 6.78 5.99
CA VAL A 132 3.70 7.20 5.26
C VAL A 132 3.37 8.48 4.51
N VAL A 133 3.92 9.60 4.95
CA VAL A 133 3.78 10.90 4.28
C VAL A 133 4.84 10.99 3.20
N THR A 134 4.42 11.33 1.98
CA THR A 134 5.33 11.38 0.83
C THR A 134 5.24 12.69 0.05
N GLU A 135 6.32 13.02 -0.61
CA GLU A 135 6.44 14.13 -1.56
C GLU A 135 6.64 13.55 -2.97
N PRO A 136 5.73 13.84 -3.93
CA PRO A 136 5.88 13.38 -5.31
C PRO A 136 7.18 13.87 -5.94
N VAL A 137 7.93 12.96 -6.57
CA VAL A 137 9.16 13.23 -7.32
C VAL A 137 8.87 13.20 -8.82
N THR A 138 8.12 12.22 -9.28
CA THR A 138 7.67 12.10 -10.67
C THR A 138 6.33 11.40 -10.72
N ALA A 139 5.57 11.65 -11.78
CA ALA A 139 4.28 11.03 -12.00
C ALA A 139 4.05 10.76 -13.47
N HIS A 140 3.23 9.77 -13.77
CA HIS A 140 2.76 9.43 -15.10
C HIS A 140 1.27 9.10 -15.08
N SER A 141 0.56 9.53 -16.11
CA SER A 141 -0.83 9.15 -16.37
C SER A 141 -1.06 9.10 -17.87
N SER A 142 -1.70 8.07 -18.36
CA SER A 142 -2.09 7.95 -19.77
C SER A 142 -3.40 8.69 -20.11
N GLY A 143 -3.97 9.42 -19.16
CA GLY A 143 -5.19 10.21 -19.31
C GLY A 143 -6.22 9.94 -18.24
N PRO A 144 -7.47 10.39 -18.41
CA PRO A 144 -8.56 10.09 -17.48
C PRO A 144 -8.82 8.58 -17.37
N PHE A 145 -9.16 8.10 -16.18
CA PHE A 145 -9.46 6.69 -15.94
C PHE A 145 -10.55 6.54 -14.87
N GLU A 146 -11.22 5.42 -14.88
CA GLU A 146 -12.14 5.01 -13.84
C GLU A 146 -11.36 4.21 -12.78
N PRO A 147 -11.30 4.67 -11.52
CA PRO A 147 -10.56 3.96 -10.48
C PRO A 147 -11.17 2.59 -10.17
N LEU A 148 -10.32 1.59 -9.96
CA LEU A 148 -10.73 0.35 -9.31
C LEU A 148 -11.07 0.65 -7.85
N ARG A 149 -12.28 0.26 -7.41
CA ARG A 149 -12.80 0.59 -6.08
C ARG A 149 -12.86 -0.63 -5.18
N THR A 150 -12.96 -0.40 -3.88
CA THR A 150 -13.10 -1.47 -2.88
C THR A 150 -14.30 -2.37 -3.14
N SER A 151 -15.42 -1.83 -3.64
CA SER A 151 -16.61 -2.59 -4.03
C SER A 151 -16.34 -3.57 -5.20
N HIS A 152 -15.48 -3.19 -6.14
CA HIS A 152 -15.10 -4.03 -7.29
C HIS A 152 -14.18 -5.19 -6.89
N ALA A 153 -13.44 -5.03 -5.80
CA ALA A 153 -12.47 -6.01 -5.31
C ALA A 153 -12.87 -6.62 -3.95
N ALA A 154 -14.17 -6.66 -3.65
CA ALA A 154 -14.68 -7.18 -2.37
C ALA A 154 -14.32 -8.66 -2.11
N HIS A 155 -13.99 -9.42 -3.15
CA HIS A 155 -13.51 -10.80 -3.05
C HIS A 155 -12.02 -10.91 -2.74
N VAL A 156 -11.26 -9.81 -2.83
CA VAL A 156 -9.85 -9.78 -2.50
C VAL A 156 -9.69 -9.73 -0.99
N VAL A 157 -9.37 -10.87 -0.40
CA VAL A 157 -9.15 -11.01 1.05
C VAL A 157 -7.67 -10.82 1.34
N ALA A 158 -7.35 -10.00 2.34
CA ALA A 158 -5.97 -9.79 2.75
C ALA A 158 -5.29 -11.12 3.12
N ALA A 159 -4.05 -11.30 2.68
CA ALA A 159 -3.27 -12.52 2.90
C ALA A 159 -2.85 -12.73 4.37
N HIS A 160 -3.17 -11.80 5.26
CA HIS A 160 -2.88 -11.85 6.68
C HIS A 160 -4.02 -11.21 7.48
N HIS A 161 -4.27 -11.73 8.69
CA HIS A 161 -5.22 -11.11 9.61
C HIS A 161 -4.60 -9.85 10.22
N PRO A 162 -5.36 -8.75 10.41
CA PRO A 162 -4.85 -7.50 11.01
C PRO A 162 -4.20 -7.71 12.39
N TRP A 163 -4.58 -8.75 13.11
CA TRP A 163 -4.17 -9.06 14.50
C TRP A 163 -3.02 -10.06 14.60
N GLU A 164 -2.51 -10.64 13.51
CA GLU A 164 -1.54 -11.75 13.57
C GLU A 164 -0.14 -11.36 14.09
N ARG A 165 0.13 -10.09 14.44
CA ARG A 165 1.45 -9.65 14.91
C ARG A 165 1.42 -8.67 16.10
N HIS A 166 0.40 -8.72 16.91
CA HIS A 166 0.34 -8.02 18.19
C HIS A 166 0.40 -8.98 19.36
N ASP A 167 1.42 -9.87 19.43
CA ASP A 167 1.82 -10.41 20.70
C ASP A 167 2.63 -9.34 21.42
N PRO A 168 2.13 -8.76 22.53
CA PRO A 168 2.98 -7.94 23.40
C PRO A 168 4.15 -8.81 23.88
N PRO A 169 5.35 -8.22 24.07
CA PRO A 169 6.47 -8.97 24.61
C PRO A 169 6.01 -9.64 25.92
N THR A 170 6.06 -10.96 25.94
CA THR A 170 5.84 -11.74 27.17
C THR A 170 6.85 -11.24 28.21
N GLU A 171 6.37 -10.52 29.23
CA GLU A 171 7.14 -10.27 30.43
C GLU A 171 7.61 -11.63 30.96
N ARG A 172 8.89 -11.89 30.81
CA ARG A 172 9.53 -12.99 31.52
C ARG A 172 9.42 -12.66 32.99
N ALA A 173 8.51 -13.34 33.68
CA ALA A 173 8.50 -13.37 35.14
C ALA A 173 9.86 -13.86 35.60
N THR A 174 10.72 -12.98 36.09
CA THR A 174 11.88 -13.30 36.90
C THR A 174 11.34 -13.69 38.29
N ARG A 175 11.44 -14.95 38.61
CA ARG A 175 11.47 -15.39 40.00
C ARG A 175 12.88 -15.29 40.54
#